data_609fd327f7cfbca41cc6ef8b35a222c4
#
_entry.id   609fd327f7cfbca41cc6ef8b35a222c4
#
_cell.length_a   1.000
_cell.length_b   1.000
_cell.length_c   1.000
_cell.angle_alpha   90.00
_cell.angle_beta   90.00
_cell.angle_gamma   90.00
#
_symmetry.space_group_name_H-M   'P 1'
#
loop_
_entity.id
_entity.type
_entity.pdbx_description
1 polymer ?
#
loop_
_entity_poly.entity_id
_entity_poly.type
_entity_poly.pdbx_seq_one_letter_code
_entity_poly.pdbx_strand_id
1 'polypeptide(L)'
;READNFILAGVVTVNGEVVTELGTKVNINTDDIRFNGERLKGENKVYIVMNKPKGYVTTASDPHADRTVMDLLKGCPSRVFPVGRLDKNTTGVLMFTNDGEIAEKLTHPSYDKKKIYQVSLDSKLRGEDYDKILSGIELSDGVIAADELEYIEEDDHRKLGIEIHSGKNRIVRRIFES
;
A
#
# COMPACT_ATOMS: atom_id res chain seq x y z
N ARG A 1 -15.48 -9.04 10.95
CA ARG A 1 -16.93 -9.28 11.20
C ARG A 1 -17.17 -10.60 11.95
N GLU A 2 -16.51 -11.71 11.59
CA GLU A 2 -16.67 -12.98 12.31
C GLU A 2 -16.04 -12.89 13.71
N ALA A 3 -14.84 -12.33 13.83
CA ALA A 3 -14.19 -12.08 15.11
C ALA A 3 -15.02 -11.17 16.04
N ASP A 4 -15.68 -10.16 15.49
CA ASP A 4 -16.55 -9.27 16.24
C ASP A 4 -17.70 -10.06 16.91
N ASN A 5 -18.29 -11.01 16.18
CA ASN A 5 -19.34 -11.87 16.71
C ASN A 5 -18.83 -12.75 17.87
N PHE A 6 -17.60 -13.25 17.78
CA PHE A 6 -17.00 -14.03 18.88
C PHE A 6 -16.72 -13.18 20.12
N ILE A 7 -16.27 -11.96 19.95
CA ILE A 7 -16.08 -11.03 21.07
C ILE A 7 -17.43 -10.73 21.74
N LEU A 8 -18.45 -10.35 20.96
CA LEU A 8 -19.80 -10.07 21.47
C LEU A 8 -20.43 -11.31 22.15
N ALA A 9 -20.10 -12.52 21.67
CA ALA A 9 -20.57 -13.76 22.29
C ALA A 9 -19.86 -14.12 23.61
N GLY A 10 -18.84 -13.33 24.03
CA GLY A 10 -18.14 -13.53 25.29
C GLY A 10 -17.23 -14.75 25.34
N VAL A 11 -16.82 -15.29 24.16
CA VAL A 11 -15.92 -16.45 24.08
C VAL A 11 -14.44 -16.04 24.03
N VAL A 12 -14.16 -14.73 24.12
CA VAL A 12 -12.80 -14.17 24.19
C VAL A 12 -12.51 -13.71 25.59
N THR A 13 -11.35 -14.08 26.13
CA THR A 13 -10.87 -13.60 27.43
C THR A 13 -9.52 -12.92 27.28
N VAL A 14 -9.28 -11.90 28.09
CA VAL A 14 -7.98 -11.21 28.23
C VAL A 14 -7.59 -11.24 29.70
N ASN A 15 -6.44 -11.81 30.00
CA ASN A 15 -5.94 -12.00 31.36
C ASN A 15 -6.95 -12.68 32.31
N GLY A 16 -7.78 -13.59 31.75
CA GLY A 16 -8.80 -14.33 32.47
C GLY A 16 -10.16 -13.65 32.54
N GLU A 17 -10.30 -12.40 32.15
CA GLU A 17 -11.57 -11.67 32.12
C GLU A 17 -12.24 -11.75 30.75
N VAL A 18 -13.56 -11.95 30.73
CA VAL A 18 -14.34 -11.98 29.47
C VAL A 18 -14.42 -10.58 28.89
N VAL A 19 -14.08 -10.45 27.61
CA VAL A 19 -14.18 -9.21 26.84
C VAL A 19 -15.32 -9.29 25.85
N THR A 20 -16.26 -8.35 25.94
CA THR A 20 -17.42 -8.22 25.03
C THR A 20 -17.43 -6.89 24.27
N GLU A 21 -16.56 -5.95 24.65
CA GLU A 21 -16.45 -4.64 24.00
C GLU A 21 -15.57 -4.71 22.76
N LEU A 22 -16.14 -4.30 21.60
CA LEU A 22 -15.38 -4.22 20.35
C LEU A 22 -14.37 -3.08 20.41
N GLY A 23 -13.17 -3.33 19.88
CA GLY A 23 -12.10 -2.34 19.85
C GLY A 23 -11.26 -2.28 21.13
N THR A 24 -11.48 -3.18 22.09
CA THR A 24 -10.61 -3.33 23.26
C THR A 24 -9.16 -3.51 22.85
N LYS A 25 -8.29 -2.65 23.33
CA LYS A 25 -6.86 -2.71 22.99
C LYS A 25 -6.14 -3.69 23.89
N VAL A 26 -5.40 -4.59 23.30
CA VAL A 26 -4.62 -5.62 23.98
C VAL A 26 -3.18 -5.60 23.50
N ASN A 27 -2.25 -5.99 24.37
CA ASN A 27 -0.85 -6.19 24.01
C ASN A 27 -0.57 -7.68 23.85
N ILE A 28 -0.44 -8.15 22.62
CA ILE A 28 -0.25 -9.58 22.32
C ILE A 28 1.03 -10.19 22.92
N ASN A 29 1.98 -9.37 23.32
CA ASN A 29 3.23 -9.84 23.93
C ASN A 29 3.13 -10.02 25.44
N THR A 30 2.23 -9.30 26.11
CA THR A 30 2.09 -9.29 27.58
C THR A 30 0.78 -9.86 28.07
N ASP A 31 -0.29 -9.74 27.29
CA ASP A 31 -1.61 -10.18 27.70
C ASP A 31 -1.85 -11.65 27.34
N ASP A 32 -2.52 -12.38 28.22
CA ASP A 32 -2.99 -13.74 27.97
C ASP A 32 -4.37 -13.69 27.29
N ILE A 33 -4.36 -13.71 25.96
CA ILE A 33 -5.58 -13.65 25.14
C ILE A 33 -5.98 -15.05 24.78
N ARG A 34 -7.25 -15.42 25.06
CA ARG A 34 -7.80 -16.75 24.78
C ARG A 34 -9.10 -16.67 23.99
N PHE A 35 -9.29 -17.62 23.12
CA PHE A 35 -10.53 -17.89 22.40
C PHE A 35 -11.02 -19.30 22.77
N ASN A 36 -12.23 -19.41 23.29
CA ASN A 36 -12.76 -20.68 23.82
C ASN A 36 -11.79 -21.39 24.80
N GLY A 37 -11.06 -20.63 25.61
CA GLY A 37 -10.07 -21.17 26.55
C GLY A 37 -8.70 -21.48 25.95
N GLU A 38 -8.56 -21.52 24.62
CA GLU A 38 -7.28 -21.73 23.95
C GLU A 38 -6.51 -20.42 23.81
N ARG A 39 -5.23 -20.42 24.20
CA ARG A 39 -4.38 -19.26 24.11
C ARG A 39 -4.08 -18.91 22.65
N LEU A 40 -4.40 -17.67 22.25
CA LEU A 40 -4.02 -17.12 20.97
C LEU A 40 -2.53 -16.75 21.00
N LYS A 41 -1.78 -17.34 20.10
CA LYS A 41 -0.38 -16.95 19.87
C LYS A 41 -0.35 -15.89 18.80
N GLY A 42 0.49 -14.84 19.01
CA GLY A 42 0.78 -13.88 17.97
C GLY A 42 1.36 -14.58 16.72
N GLU A 43 0.90 -14.18 15.55
CA GLU A 43 1.52 -14.64 14.31
C GLU A 43 2.93 -14.07 14.17
N ASN A 44 3.86 -14.86 13.65
CA ASN A 44 5.17 -14.34 13.25
C ASN A 44 4.98 -13.28 12.17
N LYS A 45 5.59 -12.11 12.36
CA LYS A 45 5.54 -11.04 11.36
C LYS A 45 6.29 -11.47 10.10
N VAL A 46 5.65 -11.28 8.96
CA VAL A 46 6.17 -11.65 7.64
C VAL A 46 6.22 -10.39 6.78
N TYR A 47 7.33 -10.22 6.07
CA TYR A 47 7.55 -9.11 5.14
C TYR A 47 8.04 -9.69 3.81
N ILE A 48 7.33 -9.41 2.74
CA ILE A 48 7.64 -9.86 1.39
C ILE A 48 7.77 -8.65 0.49
N VAL A 49 8.83 -8.60 -0.30
CA VAL A 49 9.03 -7.58 -1.33
C VAL A 49 8.94 -8.26 -2.69
N MET A 50 8.11 -7.71 -3.56
CA MET A 50 7.86 -8.22 -4.90
C MET A 50 8.13 -7.14 -5.93
N ASN A 51 8.74 -7.50 -7.05
CA ASN A 51 8.65 -6.70 -8.27
C ASN A 51 7.35 -7.06 -8.98
N LYS A 52 6.30 -6.27 -8.75
CA LYS A 52 4.97 -6.55 -9.30
C LYS A 52 5.01 -6.53 -10.83
N PRO A 53 4.58 -7.60 -11.52
CA PRO A 53 4.47 -7.60 -12.98
C PRO A 53 3.20 -6.86 -13.46
N LYS A 54 3.17 -6.55 -14.78
CA LYS A 54 1.96 -6.03 -15.45
C LYS A 54 0.81 -7.05 -15.41
N GLY A 55 -0.42 -6.57 -15.46
CA GLY A 55 -1.62 -7.40 -15.61
C GLY A 55 -2.24 -7.88 -14.29
N TYR A 56 -1.64 -7.61 -13.14
CA TYR A 56 -2.16 -8.00 -11.84
C TYR A 56 -2.73 -6.80 -11.08
N VAL A 57 -3.93 -6.97 -10.53
CA VAL A 57 -4.58 -5.96 -9.69
C VAL A 57 -4.06 -6.04 -8.28
N THR A 58 -3.73 -4.88 -7.68
CA THR A 58 -3.30 -4.82 -6.28
C THR A 58 -4.52 -4.81 -5.36
N THR A 59 -4.95 -5.98 -4.98
CA THR A 59 -6.04 -6.21 -4.03
C THR A 59 -5.85 -7.54 -3.32
N ALA A 60 -6.35 -7.64 -2.10
CA ALA A 60 -6.39 -8.91 -1.37
C ALA A 60 -7.52 -9.83 -1.85
N SER A 61 -8.63 -9.25 -2.34
CA SER A 61 -9.77 -9.97 -2.90
C SER A 61 -10.58 -9.03 -3.78
N ASP A 62 -10.85 -9.45 -5.01
CA ASP A 62 -11.74 -8.74 -5.94
C ASP A 62 -12.40 -9.79 -6.83
N PRO A 63 -13.72 -9.99 -6.73
CA PRO A 63 -14.45 -10.97 -7.53
C PRO A 63 -14.48 -10.64 -9.03
N HIS A 64 -14.16 -9.40 -9.41
CA HIS A 64 -14.13 -8.94 -10.79
C HIS A 64 -12.72 -8.94 -11.41
N ALA A 65 -11.70 -9.29 -10.63
CA ALA A 65 -10.33 -9.33 -11.12
C ALA A 65 -9.92 -10.75 -11.52
N ASP A 66 -9.57 -10.94 -12.79
CA ASP A 66 -9.06 -12.23 -13.30
C ASP A 66 -7.76 -12.64 -12.62
N ARG A 67 -6.90 -11.66 -12.27
CA ARG A 67 -5.60 -11.87 -11.63
C ARG A 67 -5.32 -10.81 -10.59
N THR A 68 -5.00 -11.25 -9.39
CA THR A 68 -4.59 -10.38 -8.28
C THR A 68 -3.13 -10.64 -7.90
N VAL A 69 -2.52 -9.69 -7.22
CA VAL A 69 -1.16 -9.86 -6.68
C VAL A 69 -1.06 -11.03 -5.69
N MET A 70 -2.17 -11.43 -5.07
CA MET A 70 -2.21 -12.57 -4.17
C MET A 70 -2.01 -13.91 -4.89
N ASP A 71 -2.34 -13.99 -6.18
CA ASP A 71 -2.08 -15.17 -7.00
C ASP A 71 -0.59 -15.49 -7.16
N LEU A 72 0.26 -14.45 -7.03
CA LEU A 72 1.71 -14.56 -7.11
C LEU A 72 2.34 -15.04 -5.79
N LEU A 73 1.59 -15.04 -4.70
CA LEU A 73 2.01 -15.46 -3.35
C LEU A 73 1.53 -16.86 -2.98
N LYS A 74 1.13 -17.67 -3.96
CA LYS A 74 0.72 -19.07 -3.74
C LYS A 74 1.85 -19.83 -3.03
N GLY A 75 1.52 -20.45 -1.87
CA GLY A 75 2.49 -21.15 -1.04
C GLY A 75 3.06 -20.34 0.12
N CYS A 76 2.73 -19.05 0.25
CA CYS A 76 3.03 -18.30 1.46
C CYS A 76 2.20 -18.86 2.64
N PRO A 77 2.84 -19.35 3.73
CA PRO A 77 2.13 -19.97 4.83
C PRO A 77 1.35 -18.96 5.70
N SER A 78 1.70 -17.68 5.60
CA SER A 78 1.10 -16.61 6.38
C SER A 78 0.12 -15.81 5.55
N ARG A 79 -0.98 -15.39 6.18
CA ARG A 79 -1.92 -14.45 5.56
C ARG A 79 -1.30 -13.05 5.56
N VAL A 80 -0.87 -12.58 4.40
CA VAL A 80 -0.32 -11.25 4.20
C VAL A 80 -1.25 -10.41 3.31
N PHE A 81 -1.08 -9.09 3.36
CA PHE A 81 -1.81 -8.13 2.53
C PHE A 81 -0.84 -7.13 1.90
N PRO A 82 -1.18 -6.55 0.73
CA PRO A 82 -0.33 -5.58 0.07
C PRO A 82 -0.25 -4.28 0.86
N VAL A 83 0.93 -3.71 0.93
CA VAL A 83 1.22 -2.40 1.55
C VAL A 83 1.18 -1.34 0.45
N GLY A 84 0.10 -0.58 0.40
CA GLY A 84 -0.16 0.34 -0.69
C GLY A 84 -0.62 -0.37 -1.97
N ARG A 85 -0.60 0.36 -3.07
CA ARG A 85 -1.15 -0.12 -4.35
C ARG A 85 -0.33 0.40 -5.53
N LEU A 86 -0.17 -0.47 -6.53
CA LEU A 86 0.24 -0.13 -7.89
C LEU A 86 -0.90 -0.47 -8.85
N ASP A 87 -1.09 0.32 -9.90
CA ASP A 87 -2.09 0.06 -10.94
C ASP A 87 -1.83 -1.27 -11.64
N LYS A 88 -2.86 -1.86 -12.29
CA LYS A 88 -2.79 -3.14 -12.98
C LYS A 88 -1.60 -3.25 -13.92
N ASN A 89 -1.32 -2.19 -14.68
CA ASN A 89 -0.26 -2.15 -15.67
C ASN A 89 1.04 -1.44 -15.21
N THR A 90 1.11 -1.05 -13.93
CA THR A 90 2.32 -0.52 -13.32
C THR A 90 3.16 -1.66 -12.77
N THR A 91 4.45 -1.63 -13.01
CA THR A 91 5.44 -2.58 -12.46
C THR A 91 6.22 -1.92 -11.33
N GLY A 92 6.89 -2.70 -10.50
CA GLY A 92 7.81 -2.19 -9.50
C GLY A 92 7.59 -2.75 -8.10
N VAL A 93 8.18 -2.09 -7.13
CA VAL A 93 8.20 -2.55 -5.74
C VAL A 93 6.82 -2.54 -5.13
N LEU A 94 6.37 -3.69 -4.68
CA LEU A 94 5.18 -3.87 -3.86
C LEU A 94 5.55 -4.73 -2.65
N MET A 95 5.25 -4.24 -1.46
CA MET A 95 5.47 -4.96 -0.21
C MET A 95 4.17 -5.64 0.24
N PHE A 96 4.33 -6.79 0.91
CA PHE A 96 3.24 -7.49 1.60
C PHE A 96 3.66 -7.80 3.03
N THR A 97 2.71 -7.73 3.94
CA THR A 97 2.97 -8.06 5.33
C THR A 97 1.67 -8.43 6.06
N ASN A 98 1.80 -9.11 7.20
CA ASN A 98 0.75 -9.27 8.21
C ASN A 98 0.91 -8.27 9.37
N ASP A 99 1.93 -7.39 9.32
CA ASP A 99 2.19 -6.34 10.29
C ASP A 99 1.42 -5.06 9.94
N GLY A 100 0.24 -4.91 10.53
CA GLY A 100 -0.62 -3.73 10.29
C GLY A 100 0.03 -2.41 10.70
N GLU A 101 0.86 -2.40 11.75
CA GLU A 101 1.53 -1.19 12.22
C GLU A 101 2.53 -0.66 11.18
N ILE A 102 3.35 -1.55 10.62
CA ILE A 102 4.29 -1.18 9.56
C ILE A 102 3.54 -0.78 8.29
N ALA A 103 2.48 -1.51 7.92
CA ALA A 103 1.67 -1.16 6.76
C ALA A 103 1.07 0.25 6.90
N GLU A 104 0.54 0.61 8.05
CA GLU A 104 0.04 1.95 8.34
C GLU A 104 1.13 3.01 8.22
N LYS A 105 2.27 2.81 8.90
CA LYS A 105 3.41 3.74 8.85
C LYS A 105 3.94 4.00 7.44
N LEU A 106 3.83 3.01 6.54
CA LEU A 106 4.29 3.12 5.17
C LEU A 106 3.26 3.71 4.20
N THR A 107 1.96 3.66 4.55
CA THR A 107 0.88 4.03 3.61
C THR A 107 0.06 5.23 4.04
N HIS A 108 -0.03 5.51 5.34
CA HIS A 108 -0.86 6.61 5.83
C HIS A 108 -0.26 7.96 5.44
N PRO A 109 -1.08 8.90 4.90
CA PRO A 109 -0.61 10.21 4.40
C PRO A 109 0.17 11.04 5.42
N SER A 110 -0.16 10.92 6.73
CA SER A 110 0.51 11.69 7.79
C SER A 110 2.00 11.37 7.97
N TYR A 111 2.49 10.27 7.41
CA TYR A 111 3.91 9.91 7.45
C TYR A 111 4.70 10.42 6.24
N ASP A 112 4.05 11.08 5.30
CA ASP A 112 4.65 11.78 4.16
C ASP A 112 5.72 10.94 3.43
N LYS A 113 5.39 9.69 3.11
CA LYS A 113 6.33 8.76 2.49
C LYS A 113 6.49 9.05 1.00
N LYS A 114 7.67 9.48 0.62
CA LYS A 114 8.08 9.71 -0.76
C LYS A 114 8.17 8.41 -1.55
N LYS A 115 7.83 8.49 -2.82
CA LYS A 115 7.88 7.39 -3.79
C LYS A 115 8.53 7.87 -5.06
N ILE A 116 9.46 7.10 -5.58
CA ILE A 116 10.14 7.40 -6.84
C ILE A 116 9.57 6.48 -7.92
N TYR A 117 9.17 7.08 -9.03
CA TYR A 117 8.68 6.38 -10.21
C TYR A 117 9.58 6.66 -11.40
N GLN A 118 9.90 5.63 -12.16
CA GLN A 118 10.44 5.78 -13.50
C GLN A 118 9.28 5.86 -14.49
N VAL A 119 9.28 6.92 -15.30
CA VAL A 119 8.25 7.19 -16.31
C VAL A 119 8.89 7.18 -17.69
N SER A 120 8.19 6.56 -18.65
CA SER A 120 8.53 6.65 -20.08
C SER A 120 7.35 7.28 -20.81
N LEU A 121 7.59 8.41 -21.46
CA LEU A 121 6.61 9.17 -22.22
C LEU A 121 6.63 8.78 -23.68
N ASP A 122 5.53 9.01 -24.39
CA ASP A 122 5.42 8.81 -25.84
C ASP A 122 6.21 9.87 -26.62
N SER A 123 6.32 11.09 -26.05
CA SER A 123 7.04 12.23 -26.61
C SER A 123 8.02 12.85 -25.61
N LYS A 124 8.95 13.65 -26.08
CA LYS A 124 9.87 14.39 -25.22
C LYS A 124 9.10 15.40 -24.37
N LEU A 125 9.40 15.45 -23.06
CA LEU A 125 8.88 16.48 -22.18
C LEU A 125 9.48 17.85 -22.57
N ARG A 126 8.62 18.85 -22.73
CA ARG A 126 9.05 20.23 -22.99
C ARG A 126 9.54 20.88 -21.69
N GLY A 127 10.51 21.80 -21.80
CA GLY A 127 11.04 22.51 -20.64
C GLY A 127 9.97 23.26 -19.84
N GLU A 128 8.99 23.87 -20.52
CA GLU A 128 7.87 24.56 -19.86
C GLU A 128 7.01 23.59 -19.01
N ASP A 129 6.78 22.38 -19.48
CA ASP A 129 5.98 21.38 -18.77
C ASP A 129 6.80 20.76 -17.61
N TYR A 130 8.13 20.63 -17.79
CA TYR A 130 9.05 20.25 -16.72
C TYR A 130 8.97 21.24 -15.53
N ASP A 131 9.04 22.54 -15.80
CA ASP A 131 8.97 23.59 -14.78
C ASP A 131 7.59 23.61 -14.10
N LYS A 132 6.51 23.39 -14.85
CA LYS A 132 5.14 23.28 -14.30
C LYS A 132 4.99 22.09 -13.36
N ILE A 133 5.55 20.94 -13.69
CA ILE A 133 5.46 19.74 -12.83
C ILE A 133 6.11 20.03 -11.47
N LEU A 134 7.23 20.72 -11.44
CA LEU A 134 7.92 21.10 -10.20
C LEU A 134 7.22 22.24 -9.44
N SER A 135 6.68 23.23 -10.16
CA SER A 135 6.01 24.38 -9.53
C SER A 135 4.56 24.11 -9.13
N GLY A 136 3.92 23.15 -9.75
CA GLY A 136 2.55 22.72 -9.47
C GLY A 136 1.63 22.75 -10.66
N ILE A 137 0.96 21.65 -10.89
CA ILE A 137 -0.07 21.46 -11.93
C ILE A 137 -1.44 21.44 -11.28
N GLU A 138 -2.39 22.17 -11.85
CA GLU A 138 -3.78 22.13 -11.43
C GLU A 138 -4.48 20.90 -12.02
N LEU A 139 -4.91 19.98 -11.16
CA LEU A 139 -5.72 18.83 -11.52
C LEU A 139 -7.12 18.99 -10.96
N SER A 140 -8.07 18.18 -11.43
CA SER A 140 -9.48 18.24 -11.03
C SER A 140 -9.73 18.16 -9.51
N ASP A 141 -8.77 17.65 -8.74
CA ASP A 141 -8.83 17.47 -7.29
C ASP A 141 -7.76 18.28 -6.54
N GLY A 142 -7.27 19.37 -7.16
CA GLY A 142 -6.36 20.34 -6.60
C GLY A 142 -4.97 20.35 -7.22
N VAL A 143 -4.16 21.30 -6.80
CA VAL A 143 -2.79 21.48 -7.28
C VAL A 143 -1.90 20.36 -6.74
N ILE A 144 -0.99 19.87 -7.57
CA ILE A 144 0.02 18.90 -7.23
C ILE A 144 1.37 19.29 -7.85
N ALA A 145 2.43 19.18 -7.08
CA ALA A 145 3.81 19.34 -7.54
C ALA A 145 4.59 18.05 -7.32
N ALA A 146 5.56 17.78 -8.14
CA ALA A 146 6.56 16.77 -7.86
C ALA A 146 7.56 17.30 -6.82
N ASP A 147 8.04 16.42 -5.95
CA ASP A 147 9.12 16.79 -5.01
C ASP A 147 10.45 16.91 -5.76
N GLU A 148 10.71 15.99 -6.69
CA GLU A 148 11.87 15.99 -7.60
C GLU A 148 11.46 15.44 -8.96
N LEU A 149 12.12 15.92 -10.01
CA LEU A 149 11.97 15.46 -11.38
C LEU A 149 13.33 15.49 -12.06
N GLU A 150 13.75 14.37 -12.63
CA GLU A 150 15.06 14.26 -13.27
C GLU A 150 14.96 13.46 -14.57
N TYR A 151 15.76 13.82 -15.57
CA TYR A 151 15.96 12.97 -16.74
C TYR A 151 16.89 11.82 -16.38
N ILE A 152 16.54 10.59 -16.78
CA ILE A 152 17.37 9.40 -16.53
C ILE A 152 18.55 9.35 -17.50
N GLU A 153 18.32 9.83 -18.73
CA GLU A 153 19.33 9.95 -19.78
C GLU A 153 19.35 11.38 -20.29
N GLU A 154 20.52 12.00 -20.38
CA GLU A 154 20.67 13.39 -20.79
C GLU A 154 20.09 13.68 -22.19
N ASP A 155 20.19 12.72 -23.10
CA ASP A 155 19.73 12.87 -24.48
C ASP A 155 18.29 12.38 -24.72
N ASP A 156 17.69 11.65 -23.77
CA ASP A 156 16.31 11.12 -23.90
C ASP A 156 15.34 11.74 -22.92
N HIS A 157 14.81 12.90 -23.25
CA HIS A 157 13.81 13.62 -22.45
C HIS A 157 12.43 12.92 -22.39
N ARG A 158 12.31 11.67 -22.81
CA ARG A 158 11.12 10.84 -22.62
C ARG A 158 11.21 9.96 -21.37
N LYS A 159 12.42 9.79 -20.81
CA LYS A 159 12.62 8.95 -19.63
C LYS A 159 12.96 9.81 -18.43
N LEU A 160 12.11 9.75 -17.41
CA LEU A 160 12.22 10.59 -16.22
C LEU A 160 12.12 9.74 -14.95
N GLY A 161 12.80 10.20 -13.91
CA GLY A 161 12.54 9.87 -12.53
C GLY A 161 11.66 10.98 -11.92
N ILE A 162 10.56 10.63 -11.29
CA ILE A 162 9.72 11.56 -10.54
C ILE A 162 9.59 11.10 -9.09
N GLU A 163 9.91 11.97 -8.15
CA GLU A 163 9.65 11.76 -6.73
C GLU A 163 8.37 12.49 -6.33
N ILE A 164 7.50 11.80 -5.59
CA ILE A 164 6.22 12.35 -5.14
C ILE A 164 5.79 11.70 -3.81
N HIS A 165 5.28 12.50 -2.88
CA HIS A 165 4.72 12.01 -1.61
C HIS A 165 3.22 11.75 -1.68
N SER A 166 2.50 12.36 -2.62
CA SER A 166 1.06 12.20 -2.77
C SER A 166 0.64 10.74 -3.01
N GLY A 167 -0.44 10.33 -2.34
CA GLY A 167 -1.09 9.03 -2.53
C GLY A 167 -2.37 9.07 -3.36
N LYS A 168 -2.66 10.19 -4.05
CA LYS A 168 -3.86 10.35 -4.87
C LYS A 168 -3.91 9.29 -5.98
N ASN A 169 -5.13 8.87 -6.35
CA ASN A 169 -5.32 7.85 -7.38
C ASN A 169 -4.66 8.25 -8.71
N ARG A 170 -3.85 7.34 -9.28
CA ARG A 170 -3.17 7.47 -10.57
C ARG A 170 -2.40 8.80 -10.75
N ILE A 171 -1.88 9.37 -9.65
CA ILE A 171 -1.36 10.73 -9.65
C ILE A 171 -0.23 10.96 -10.65
N VAL A 172 0.74 10.06 -10.74
CA VAL A 172 1.84 10.17 -11.70
C VAL A 172 1.32 10.17 -13.15
N ARG A 173 0.34 9.30 -13.49
CA ARG A 173 -0.26 9.28 -14.82
C ARG A 173 -1.00 10.58 -15.13
N ARG A 174 -1.77 11.08 -14.17
CA ARG A 174 -2.56 12.30 -14.33
C ARG A 174 -1.67 13.53 -14.54
N ILE A 175 -0.49 13.58 -13.91
CA ILE A 175 0.49 14.65 -14.12
C ILE A 175 0.96 14.68 -15.58
N PHE A 176 1.25 13.53 -16.18
CA PHE A 176 1.76 13.47 -17.54
C PHE A 176 0.68 13.35 -18.63
N GLU A 177 -0.58 13.13 -18.25
CA GLU A 177 -1.74 13.10 -19.15
C GLU A 177 -2.47 14.48 -19.22
N SER A 178 -2.09 15.46 -18.37
CA SER A 178 -2.64 16.86 -18.33
C SER A 178 -1.92 17.85 -19.29
#